data_ab7b832db56dc29f65cf37171c516ab5
#
_entry.id   ab7b832db56dc29f65cf37171c516ab5
#
_cell.length_a   1.000
_cell.length_b   1.000
_cell.length_c   1.000
_cell.angle_alpha   90.00
_cell.angle_beta   90.00
_cell.angle_gamma   90.00
#
_symmetry.space_group_name_H-M   'P 1'
#
loop_
_entity.id
_entity.type
_entity.pdbx_description
1 polymer ?
#
loop_
_entity_poly.entity_id
_entity_poly.type
_entity_poly.pdbx_seq_one_letter_code
_entity_poly.pdbx_strand_id
1 'polypeptide(L)'
;MKENEDIVHNMLNEESFPDNPVNNSINNLILDINPNISNINNNKLILGEISNKSKIFSALESLEHNNLNQSQEAISLRNIHKTYLIGIEGIPALRGVSLKVKKGEFLTIFGTSGGGKTTMLNIIGTIDTPSRGDVKIFDKLIKSNTTDSELSDIRLNNIAFVFQSFNLFQNLNVLENVEMPMKIKGKLSSKQIKERAMELIKKVGLSNRVNHFPNQLSGGEQQRVTIARALVNNPDILLLDEPTGDLDTKNADIVMSLLLELNLINGITMIMVTHDVALKNFGQKIVRVIDGKIHHEISVPLKDRKECIKQLYERLEKKMGIREGTQSSNLSQNSEEKDENKKSKTVYRKIGDYPIKKFIEKRKNEIESIN
;
A
#
# COMPACT_ATOMS: atom_id res chain seq x y z
N MET A 1 -37.65 3.25 14.76
CA MET A 1 -36.25 3.58 14.41
C MET A 1 -35.26 3.35 15.57
N LYS A 2 -35.62 3.68 16.82
CA LYS A 2 -34.73 3.39 17.99
C LYS A 2 -34.58 1.88 18.30
N GLU A 3 -35.61 1.08 18.12
CA GLU A 3 -35.53 -0.37 18.38
C GLU A 3 -34.62 -1.12 17.43
N ASN A 4 -34.42 -0.62 16.21
CA ASN A 4 -33.49 -1.24 15.23
C ASN A 4 -32.01 -0.88 15.49
N GLU A 5 -31.71 0.24 16.13
CA GLU A 5 -30.33 0.62 16.51
C GLU A 5 -29.83 -0.20 17.70
N ASP A 6 -30.68 -0.53 18.64
CA ASP A 6 -30.32 -1.36 19.81
C ASP A 6 -30.11 -2.84 19.43
N ILE A 7 -30.84 -3.35 18.42
CA ILE A 7 -30.64 -4.71 17.88
C ILE A 7 -29.31 -4.82 17.16
N VAL A 8 -28.93 -3.82 16.38
CA VAL A 8 -27.64 -3.78 15.67
C VAL A 8 -26.46 -3.66 16.65
N HIS A 9 -26.64 -2.91 17.74
CA HIS A 9 -25.59 -2.73 18.75
C HIS A 9 -25.34 -4.00 19.57
N ASN A 10 -26.36 -4.77 19.89
CA ASN A 10 -26.21 -6.05 20.59
C ASN A 10 -25.65 -7.17 19.71
N MET A 11 -25.94 -7.16 18.38
CA MET A 11 -25.37 -8.15 17.45
C MET A 11 -23.88 -7.94 17.14
N LEU A 12 -23.34 -6.74 17.38
CA LEU A 12 -21.92 -6.42 17.14
C LEU A 12 -21.00 -6.79 18.33
N ASN A 13 -21.55 -7.14 19.50
CA ASN A 13 -20.81 -7.41 20.72
C ASN A 13 -20.73 -8.89 21.11
N GLU A 14 -21.39 -9.81 20.38
CA GLU A 14 -21.26 -11.25 20.63
C GLU A 14 -20.02 -11.81 19.90
N GLU A 15 -19.02 -12.14 20.70
CA GLU A 15 -17.85 -12.91 20.29
C GLU A 15 -18.23 -14.35 19.93
N SER A 16 -17.74 -14.80 18.76
CA SER A 16 -17.44 -16.18 18.38
C SER A 16 -18.57 -17.21 18.35
N PHE A 17 -19.10 -17.48 17.13
CA PHE A 17 -19.48 -18.83 16.70
C PHE A 17 -19.11 -19.06 15.23
N PRO A 18 -18.59 -20.27 14.86
CA PRO A 18 -18.15 -20.57 13.52
C PRO A 18 -19.31 -20.95 12.59
N ASP A 19 -19.16 -20.53 11.32
CA ASP A 19 -19.80 -21.05 10.10
C ASP A 19 -21.30 -21.39 10.15
N ASN A 20 -22.15 -20.33 10.11
CA ASN A 20 -23.55 -20.51 9.79
C ASN A 20 -23.93 -19.71 8.53
N PRO A 21 -24.47 -20.34 7.46
CA PRO A 21 -24.83 -19.67 6.21
C PRO A 21 -25.89 -18.55 6.38
N VAL A 22 -26.61 -18.53 7.49
CA VAL A 22 -27.58 -17.47 7.84
C VAL A 22 -26.89 -16.14 8.12
N ASN A 23 -25.66 -16.14 8.71
CA ASN A 23 -24.90 -14.92 8.98
C ASN A 23 -24.41 -14.23 7.72
N ASN A 24 -24.13 -14.95 6.65
CA ASN A 24 -23.75 -14.37 5.36
C ASN A 24 -24.94 -13.64 4.69
N SER A 25 -26.15 -14.15 4.85
CA SER A 25 -27.34 -13.49 4.30
C SER A 25 -27.72 -12.24 5.09
N ILE A 26 -27.52 -12.24 6.41
CA ILE A 26 -27.77 -11.09 7.29
C ILE A 26 -26.74 -9.98 7.03
N ASN A 27 -25.47 -10.32 6.86
CA ASN A 27 -24.42 -9.34 6.56
C ASN A 27 -24.62 -8.69 5.17
N ASN A 28 -25.08 -9.44 4.18
CA ASN A 28 -25.44 -8.89 2.88
C ASN A 28 -26.68 -7.98 2.96
N LEU A 29 -27.67 -8.35 3.75
CA LEU A 29 -28.87 -7.52 3.97
C LEU A 29 -28.55 -6.21 4.71
N ILE A 30 -27.61 -6.23 5.67
CA ILE A 30 -27.16 -5.03 6.41
C ILE A 30 -26.38 -4.08 5.47
N LEU A 31 -25.63 -4.59 4.48
CA LEU A 31 -24.91 -3.79 3.51
C LEU A 31 -25.85 -3.09 2.51
N ASP A 32 -26.96 -3.73 2.15
CA ASP A 32 -27.99 -3.15 1.28
C ASP A 32 -28.82 -2.07 1.98
N ILE A 33 -28.92 -2.13 3.32
CA ILE A 33 -29.72 -1.20 4.13
C ILE A 33 -28.93 0.08 4.51
N ASN A 34 -27.57 0.02 4.56
CA ASN A 34 -26.78 1.17 5.00
C ASN A 34 -25.47 1.35 4.23
N PRO A 35 -25.47 2.16 3.15
CA PRO A 35 -24.28 2.47 2.35
C PRO A 35 -23.16 3.18 3.14
N ASN A 36 -23.41 3.57 4.40
CA ASN A 36 -22.40 4.21 5.23
C ASN A 36 -21.41 3.24 5.89
N ILE A 37 -21.65 1.91 5.89
CA ILE A 37 -20.75 0.93 6.50
C ILE A 37 -19.43 0.84 5.75
N SER A 38 -19.43 0.97 4.43
CA SER A 38 -18.20 1.06 3.61
C SER A 38 -17.37 2.30 3.98
N ASN A 39 -18.02 3.41 4.31
CA ASN A 39 -17.38 4.64 4.78
C ASN A 39 -16.75 4.49 6.17
N ILE A 40 -17.35 3.73 7.08
CA ILE A 40 -16.80 3.50 8.43
C ILE A 40 -15.50 2.68 8.36
N ASN A 41 -15.43 1.66 7.50
CA ASN A 41 -14.23 0.84 7.35
C ASN A 41 -13.09 1.58 6.66
N ASN A 42 -13.39 2.35 5.62
CA ASN A 42 -12.41 3.23 5.00
C ASN A 42 -11.90 4.29 5.99
N ASN A 43 -12.77 4.80 6.85
CA ASN A 43 -12.38 5.75 7.88
C ASN A 43 -11.47 5.10 8.96
N LYS A 44 -11.72 3.85 9.37
CA LYS A 44 -10.81 3.12 10.28
C LYS A 44 -9.43 2.88 9.64
N LEU A 45 -9.38 2.55 8.35
CA LEU A 45 -8.11 2.40 7.63
C LEU A 45 -7.36 3.73 7.58
N ILE A 46 -8.03 4.81 7.16
CA ILE A 46 -7.43 6.14 7.10
C ILE A 46 -6.93 6.60 8.49
N LEU A 47 -7.68 6.30 9.56
CA LEU A 47 -7.21 6.57 10.93
C LEU A 47 -5.96 5.77 11.29
N GLY A 48 -5.85 4.52 10.85
CA GLY A 48 -4.63 3.72 10.99
C GLY A 48 -3.45 4.31 10.24
N GLU A 49 -3.66 4.74 9.01
CA GLU A 49 -2.64 5.41 8.18
C GLU A 49 -2.19 6.75 8.79
N ILE A 50 -3.12 7.58 9.27
CA ILE A 50 -2.80 8.83 9.97
C ILE A 50 -2.03 8.55 11.27
N SER A 51 -2.37 7.48 12.00
CA SER A 51 -1.65 7.05 13.19
C SER A 51 -0.16 6.72 12.91
N ASN A 52 0.18 6.30 11.70
CA ASN A 52 1.56 6.03 11.30
C ASN A 52 2.31 7.27 10.80
N LYS A 53 1.65 8.43 10.63
CA LYS A 53 2.26 9.70 10.19
C LYS A 53 3.51 10.05 10.98
N SER A 54 3.45 10.02 12.31
CA SER A 54 4.59 10.34 13.19
C SER A 54 5.78 9.41 12.95
N LYS A 55 5.54 8.11 12.78
CA LYS A 55 6.60 7.13 12.51
C LYS A 55 7.25 7.35 11.14
N ILE A 56 6.46 7.72 10.13
CA ILE A 56 6.95 8.02 8.78
C ILE A 56 7.83 9.27 8.80
N PHE A 57 7.41 10.34 9.50
CA PHE A 57 8.22 11.55 9.61
C PHE A 57 9.49 11.33 10.42
N SER A 58 9.44 10.56 11.52
CA SER A 58 10.62 10.16 12.28
C SER A 58 11.59 9.30 11.44
N ALA A 59 11.07 8.39 10.60
CA ALA A 59 11.90 7.62 9.66
C ALA A 59 12.57 8.52 8.60
N LEU A 60 11.85 9.54 8.10
CA LEU A 60 12.42 10.53 7.16
C LEU A 60 13.50 11.39 7.81
N GLU A 61 13.37 11.75 9.08
CA GLU A 61 14.40 12.49 9.84
C GLU A 61 15.65 11.64 10.06
N SER A 62 15.49 10.36 10.37
CA SER A 62 16.62 9.44 10.54
C SER A 62 17.45 9.25 9.26
N LEU A 63 16.84 9.44 8.07
CA LEU A 63 17.56 9.40 6.80
C LEU A 63 18.50 10.61 6.60
N GLU A 64 18.27 11.73 7.28
CA GLU A 64 19.17 12.90 7.26
C GLU A 64 20.50 12.63 7.98
N HIS A 65 20.47 11.84 9.05
CA HIS A 65 21.61 11.61 9.92
C HIS A 65 22.44 10.38 9.51
N ASN A 66 21.83 9.45 8.77
CA ASN A 66 22.53 8.25 8.30
C ASN A 66 23.14 8.51 6.91
N ASN A 67 24.47 8.76 6.89
CA ASN A 67 25.26 8.73 5.65
C ASN A 67 25.09 7.36 4.99
N LEU A 68 24.27 7.28 3.95
CA LEU A 68 23.94 6.09 3.15
C LEU A 68 25.12 5.50 2.34
N ASN A 69 26.35 5.65 2.83
CA ASN A 69 27.56 5.30 2.09
C ASN A 69 27.86 3.80 1.96
N GLN A 70 27.05 2.91 2.55
CA GLN A 70 27.29 1.45 2.48
C GLN A 70 26.02 0.61 2.24
N SER A 71 25.00 1.13 1.58
CA SER A 71 23.84 0.32 1.29
C SER A 71 24.12 -0.66 0.14
N GLN A 72 23.90 -1.95 0.40
CA GLN A 72 23.97 -3.04 -0.58
C GLN A 72 23.11 -2.73 -1.82
N GLU A 73 23.61 -2.96 -3.03
CA GLU A 73 22.83 -2.89 -4.25
C GLU A 73 21.81 -4.02 -4.27
N ALA A 74 20.53 -3.67 -4.36
CA ALA A 74 19.45 -4.66 -4.53
C ALA A 74 19.31 -5.06 -5.99
N ILE A 75 19.46 -4.09 -6.91
CA ILE A 75 19.31 -4.32 -8.36
C ILE A 75 20.41 -3.56 -9.08
N SER A 76 21.04 -4.24 -10.05
CA SER A 76 21.98 -3.63 -10.97
C SER A 76 21.68 -4.09 -12.40
N LEU A 77 21.34 -3.13 -13.26
CA LEU A 77 21.19 -3.31 -14.70
C LEU A 77 22.44 -2.79 -15.38
N ARG A 78 23.04 -3.57 -16.29
CA ARG A 78 24.24 -3.16 -17.05
C ARG A 78 24.00 -3.35 -18.53
N ASN A 79 23.94 -2.23 -19.26
CA ASN A 79 23.79 -2.19 -20.71
C ASN A 79 22.67 -3.08 -21.25
N ILE A 80 21.48 -2.99 -20.65
CA ILE A 80 20.32 -3.82 -20.97
C ILE A 80 19.73 -3.42 -22.31
N HIS A 81 19.63 -4.38 -23.20
CA HIS A 81 18.89 -4.31 -24.45
C HIS A 81 17.75 -5.31 -24.44
N LYS A 82 16.59 -4.91 -24.95
CA LYS A 82 15.45 -5.80 -25.19
C LYS A 82 14.84 -5.50 -26.55
N THR A 83 14.73 -6.53 -27.36
CA THR A 83 14.09 -6.48 -28.68
C THR A 83 13.00 -7.55 -28.71
N TYR A 84 11.79 -7.16 -29.03
CA TYR A 84 10.68 -8.08 -29.27
C TYR A 84 10.57 -8.37 -30.76
N LEU A 85 10.33 -9.63 -31.12
CA LEU A 85 10.10 -10.04 -32.51
C LEU A 85 8.60 -10.04 -32.78
N ILE A 86 8.17 -9.24 -33.77
CA ILE A 86 6.80 -9.25 -34.28
C ILE A 86 6.89 -9.70 -35.73
N GLY A 87 6.60 -10.98 -35.98
CA GLY A 87 6.90 -11.63 -37.25
C GLY A 87 8.40 -11.65 -37.53
N ILE A 88 8.84 -11.01 -38.60
CA ILE A 88 10.26 -10.90 -39.00
C ILE A 88 10.93 -9.60 -38.49
N GLU A 89 10.17 -8.65 -37.97
CA GLU A 89 10.67 -7.36 -37.51
C GLU A 89 11.05 -7.38 -36.04
N GLY A 90 12.21 -6.81 -35.70
CA GLY A 90 12.66 -6.62 -34.33
C GLY A 90 12.34 -5.22 -33.82
N ILE A 91 11.45 -5.12 -32.81
CA ILE A 91 11.11 -3.85 -32.15
C ILE A 91 11.98 -3.67 -30.91
N PRO A 92 12.95 -2.75 -30.88
CA PRO A 92 13.81 -2.51 -29.75
C PRO A 92 13.05 -1.72 -28.67
N ALA A 93 12.72 -2.38 -27.56
CA ALA A 93 12.03 -1.77 -26.42
C ALA A 93 12.99 -1.14 -25.40
N LEU A 94 14.22 -1.72 -25.24
CA LEU A 94 15.29 -1.12 -24.42
C LEU A 94 16.60 -1.07 -25.22
N ARG A 95 17.35 0.00 -25.04
CA ARG A 95 18.51 0.34 -25.88
C ARG A 95 19.73 0.76 -25.03
N GLY A 96 20.31 -0.19 -24.27
CA GLY A 96 21.52 0.05 -23.48
C GLY A 96 21.22 0.69 -22.10
N VAL A 97 20.18 0.25 -21.42
CA VAL A 97 19.79 0.76 -20.10
C VAL A 97 20.76 0.28 -19.04
N SER A 98 21.29 1.20 -18.23
CA SER A 98 22.08 0.90 -17.02
C SER A 98 21.48 1.64 -15.84
N LEU A 99 21.26 0.93 -14.73
CA LEU A 99 20.59 1.47 -13.55
C LEU A 99 21.01 0.68 -12.30
N LYS A 100 21.17 1.38 -11.18
CA LYS A 100 21.41 0.76 -9.88
C LYS A 100 20.35 1.22 -8.89
N VAL A 101 19.85 0.27 -8.10
CA VAL A 101 18.88 0.51 -7.03
C VAL A 101 19.45 -0.07 -5.75
N LYS A 102 19.47 0.73 -4.69
CA LYS A 102 19.94 0.32 -3.36
C LYS A 102 18.84 -0.40 -2.59
N LYS A 103 19.23 -1.26 -1.64
CA LYS A 103 18.27 -1.90 -0.72
C LYS A 103 17.51 -0.84 0.09
N GLY A 104 16.18 -0.95 0.16
CA GLY A 104 15.30 0.01 0.81
C GLY A 104 15.07 1.31 0.03
N GLU A 105 15.67 1.48 -1.16
CA GLU A 105 15.42 2.65 -2.01
C GLU A 105 14.01 2.60 -2.62
N PHE A 106 13.36 3.75 -2.70
CA PHE A 106 12.14 3.94 -3.48
C PHE A 106 12.50 4.70 -4.77
N LEU A 107 12.54 3.97 -5.87
CA LEU A 107 12.80 4.48 -7.21
C LEU A 107 11.49 4.75 -7.95
N THR A 108 11.36 5.91 -8.60
CA THR A 108 10.27 6.21 -9.54
C THR A 108 10.80 6.22 -10.97
N ILE A 109 10.24 5.37 -11.83
CA ILE A 109 10.48 5.36 -13.28
C ILE A 109 9.35 6.14 -13.93
N PHE A 110 9.71 7.26 -14.56
CA PHE A 110 8.78 8.21 -15.16
C PHE A 110 9.04 8.36 -16.67
N GLY A 111 7.99 8.54 -17.45
CA GLY A 111 8.14 8.75 -18.90
C GLY A 111 6.84 8.52 -19.67
N THR A 112 6.89 8.80 -20.97
CA THR A 112 5.74 8.64 -21.87
C THR A 112 5.31 7.19 -22.03
N SER A 113 4.05 6.97 -22.44
CA SER A 113 3.59 5.64 -22.85
C SER A 113 4.46 5.11 -24.00
N GLY A 114 4.71 3.80 -24.03
CA GLY A 114 5.58 3.18 -25.03
C GLY A 114 7.08 3.41 -24.82
N GLY A 115 7.52 4.21 -23.85
CA GLY A 115 8.95 4.53 -23.63
C GLY A 115 9.81 3.37 -23.10
N GLY A 116 9.26 2.18 -22.85
CA GLY A 116 10.01 1.00 -22.34
C GLY A 116 9.96 0.80 -20.82
N LYS A 117 9.14 1.58 -20.09
CA LYS A 117 9.03 1.52 -18.60
C LYS A 117 8.58 0.15 -18.11
N THR A 118 7.46 -0.37 -18.60
CA THR A 118 6.92 -1.69 -18.24
C THR A 118 7.87 -2.81 -18.68
N THR A 119 8.53 -2.69 -19.84
CA THR A 119 9.57 -3.63 -20.26
C THR A 119 10.73 -3.68 -19.26
N MET A 120 11.19 -2.52 -18.80
CA MET A 120 12.24 -2.44 -17.78
C MET A 120 11.77 -3.06 -16.45
N LEU A 121 10.52 -2.80 -16.03
CA LEU A 121 9.93 -3.39 -14.83
C LEU A 121 9.83 -4.92 -14.95
N ASN A 122 9.42 -5.45 -16.11
CA ASN A 122 9.31 -6.88 -16.37
C ASN A 122 10.67 -7.59 -16.34
N ILE A 123 11.74 -6.94 -16.85
CA ILE A 123 13.11 -7.49 -16.77
C ILE A 123 13.61 -7.48 -15.33
N ILE A 124 13.43 -6.40 -14.59
CA ILE A 124 13.75 -6.34 -13.16
C ILE A 124 12.99 -7.41 -12.38
N GLY A 125 11.72 -7.56 -12.71
CA GLY A 125 10.83 -8.54 -12.08
C GLY A 125 11.01 -9.97 -12.54
N THR A 126 11.99 -10.23 -13.43
CA THR A 126 12.26 -11.58 -14.00
C THR A 126 11.05 -12.24 -14.68
N ILE A 127 10.06 -11.42 -15.10
CA ILE A 127 8.96 -11.88 -15.98
C ILE A 127 9.50 -12.06 -17.40
N ASP A 128 10.48 -11.25 -17.77
CA ASP A 128 11.14 -11.29 -19.06
C ASP A 128 12.66 -11.23 -18.88
N THR A 129 13.42 -11.69 -19.87
CA THR A 129 14.87 -11.68 -19.87
C THR A 129 15.42 -10.63 -20.86
N PRO A 130 16.58 -10.03 -20.59
CA PRO A 130 17.19 -9.12 -21.54
C PRO A 130 17.68 -9.86 -22.80
N SER A 131 17.60 -9.22 -23.97
CA SER A 131 18.23 -9.75 -25.19
C SER A 131 19.77 -9.64 -25.13
N ARG A 132 20.30 -8.61 -24.43
CA ARG A 132 21.72 -8.40 -24.13
C ARG A 132 21.87 -7.61 -22.84
N GLY A 133 23.04 -7.74 -22.22
CA GLY A 133 23.38 -7.10 -20.96
C GLY A 133 23.13 -8.02 -19.76
N ASP A 134 23.48 -7.54 -18.57
CA ASP A 134 23.44 -8.30 -17.34
C ASP A 134 22.48 -7.65 -16.34
N VAL A 135 21.61 -8.46 -15.75
CA VAL A 135 20.77 -8.07 -14.62
C VAL A 135 21.27 -8.77 -13.37
N LYS A 136 21.56 -8.02 -12.31
CA LYS A 136 21.90 -8.58 -11.03
C LYS A 136 20.82 -8.18 -10.01
N ILE A 137 20.24 -9.17 -9.32
CA ILE A 137 19.28 -9.00 -8.24
C ILE A 137 19.91 -9.58 -6.97
N PHE A 138 20.25 -8.70 -6.02
CA PHE A 138 21.17 -9.03 -4.93
C PHE A 138 22.44 -9.70 -5.46
N ASP A 139 22.69 -10.94 -5.10
CA ASP A 139 23.87 -11.70 -5.54
C ASP A 139 23.61 -12.61 -6.75
N LYS A 140 22.36 -12.67 -7.24
CA LYS A 140 21.98 -13.53 -8.37
C LYS A 140 22.14 -12.78 -9.70
N LEU A 141 22.96 -13.32 -10.60
CA LEU A 141 23.15 -12.78 -11.95
C LEU A 141 22.17 -13.46 -12.91
N ILE A 142 21.39 -12.65 -13.62
CA ILE A 142 20.37 -13.07 -14.59
C ILE A 142 20.85 -12.68 -15.99
N LYS A 143 20.89 -13.67 -16.87
CA LYS A 143 21.26 -13.54 -18.27
C LYS A 143 20.13 -14.05 -19.18
N SER A 144 20.29 -13.86 -20.48
CA SER A 144 19.33 -14.33 -21.48
C SER A 144 19.09 -15.85 -21.48
N ASN A 145 20.02 -16.64 -20.93
CA ASN A 145 19.95 -18.10 -20.83
C ASN A 145 19.61 -18.61 -19.39
N THR A 146 19.27 -17.71 -18.46
CA THR A 146 18.80 -18.12 -17.12
C THR A 146 17.49 -18.90 -17.25
N THR A 147 17.38 -20.01 -16.57
CA THR A 147 16.23 -20.91 -16.69
C THR A 147 14.97 -20.32 -16.06
N ASP A 148 13.79 -20.69 -16.56
CA ASP A 148 12.49 -20.28 -16.00
C ASP A 148 12.31 -20.70 -14.55
N SER A 149 12.91 -21.84 -14.15
CA SER A 149 12.89 -22.31 -12.77
C SER A 149 13.63 -21.36 -11.84
N GLU A 150 14.85 -20.91 -12.24
CA GLU A 150 15.65 -19.95 -11.47
C GLU A 150 14.95 -18.59 -11.38
N LEU A 151 14.36 -18.11 -12.50
CA LEU A 151 13.60 -16.86 -12.54
C LEU A 151 12.36 -16.93 -11.63
N SER A 152 11.65 -18.08 -11.65
CA SER A 152 10.48 -18.31 -10.80
C SER A 152 10.84 -18.34 -9.32
N ASP A 153 11.99 -18.95 -8.96
CA ASP A 153 12.46 -18.98 -7.59
C ASP A 153 12.81 -17.58 -7.06
N ILE A 154 13.41 -16.72 -7.89
CA ILE A 154 13.65 -15.31 -7.55
C ILE A 154 12.34 -14.56 -7.32
N ARG A 155 11.34 -14.72 -8.23
CA ARG A 155 10.02 -14.10 -8.06
C ARG A 155 9.33 -14.56 -6.78
N LEU A 156 9.35 -15.85 -6.52
CA LEU A 156 8.66 -16.42 -5.37
C LEU A 156 9.23 -15.98 -4.02
N ASN A 157 10.54 -15.75 -3.95
CA ASN A 157 11.23 -15.49 -2.69
C ASN A 157 11.60 -14.02 -2.47
N ASN A 158 11.88 -13.24 -3.51
CA ASN A 158 12.46 -11.91 -3.35
C ASN A 158 11.64 -10.78 -3.96
N ILE A 159 10.80 -11.06 -4.97
CA ILE A 159 10.11 -10.02 -5.75
C ILE A 159 8.62 -10.21 -5.67
N ALA A 160 7.88 -9.11 -5.52
CA ALA A 160 6.45 -9.10 -5.69
C ALA A 160 6.02 -7.99 -6.63
N PHE A 161 4.84 -8.16 -7.25
CA PHE A 161 4.25 -7.24 -8.20
C PHE A 161 2.91 -6.71 -7.72
N VAL A 162 2.67 -5.43 -8.00
CA VAL A 162 1.37 -4.77 -7.92
C VAL A 162 1.12 -4.12 -9.28
N PHE A 163 0.10 -4.58 -10.00
CA PHE A 163 -0.25 -4.13 -11.34
C PHE A 163 -1.40 -3.13 -11.31
N GLN A 164 -1.52 -2.30 -12.33
CA GLN A 164 -2.62 -1.37 -12.54
C GLN A 164 -3.96 -2.11 -12.63
N SER A 165 -4.04 -3.16 -13.44
CA SER A 165 -5.25 -3.96 -13.68
C SER A 165 -5.57 -4.98 -12.57
N PHE A 166 -5.00 -4.80 -11.37
CA PHE A 166 -5.17 -5.64 -10.17
C PHE A 166 -4.76 -7.12 -10.35
N ASN A 167 -5.08 -7.76 -11.47
CA ASN A 167 -4.77 -9.17 -11.78
C ASN A 167 -5.20 -10.15 -10.67
N LEU A 168 -6.38 -9.92 -10.09
CA LEU A 168 -6.98 -10.82 -9.12
C LEU A 168 -7.67 -12.00 -9.84
N PHE A 169 -7.58 -13.18 -9.23
CA PHE A 169 -8.34 -14.35 -9.70
C PHE A 169 -9.82 -14.13 -9.39
N GLN A 170 -10.63 -13.99 -10.44
CA GLN A 170 -12.05 -13.62 -10.33
C GLN A 170 -12.91 -14.69 -9.65
N ASN A 171 -12.49 -15.95 -9.70
CA ASN A 171 -13.13 -17.12 -9.10
C ASN A 171 -12.65 -17.43 -7.68
N LEU A 172 -11.74 -16.63 -7.12
CA LEU A 172 -11.24 -16.71 -5.76
C LEU A 172 -11.68 -15.49 -4.96
N ASN A 173 -12.07 -15.68 -3.71
CA ASN A 173 -12.37 -14.58 -2.80
C ASN A 173 -11.09 -13.85 -2.34
N VAL A 174 -11.23 -12.81 -1.50
CA VAL A 174 -10.09 -12.03 -0.98
C VAL A 174 -9.08 -12.91 -0.25
N LEU A 175 -9.55 -13.78 0.67
CA LEU A 175 -8.67 -14.64 1.44
C LEU A 175 -7.88 -15.59 0.52
N GLU A 176 -8.57 -16.24 -0.39
CA GLU A 176 -7.98 -17.21 -1.33
C GLU A 176 -6.97 -16.55 -2.28
N ASN A 177 -7.27 -15.33 -2.79
CA ASN A 177 -6.33 -14.55 -3.58
C ASN A 177 -5.04 -14.25 -2.80
N VAL A 178 -5.15 -13.89 -1.52
CA VAL A 178 -4.01 -13.55 -0.67
C VAL A 178 -3.23 -14.81 -0.26
N GLU A 179 -3.88 -15.95 -0.05
CA GLU A 179 -3.24 -17.22 0.30
C GLU A 179 -2.43 -17.84 -0.85
N MET A 180 -2.84 -17.58 -2.11
CA MET A 180 -2.32 -18.27 -3.29
C MET A 180 -0.79 -18.31 -3.38
N PRO A 181 -0.03 -17.21 -3.23
CA PRO A 181 1.42 -17.27 -3.35
C PRO A 181 2.09 -18.13 -2.27
N MET A 182 1.51 -18.21 -1.07
CA MET A 182 2.02 -19.06 0.00
C MET A 182 1.76 -20.54 -0.27
N LYS A 183 0.58 -20.87 -0.86
CA LYS A 183 0.25 -22.23 -1.30
C LYS A 183 1.22 -22.70 -2.39
N ILE A 184 1.53 -21.82 -3.36
CA ILE A 184 2.53 -22.11 -4.42
C ILE A 184 3.91 -22.35 -3.81
N LYS A 185 4.31 -21.55 -2.80
CA LYS A 185 5.60 -21.69 -2.11
C LYS A 185 5.72 -23.01 -1.33
N GLY A 186 4.61 -23.56 -0.84
CA GLY A 186 4.52 -24.88 -0.23
C GLY A 186 5.28 -25.07 1.10
N LYS A 187 5.70 -23.97 1.77
CA LYS A 187 6.53 -24.03 2.99
C LYS A 187 5.74 -23.92 4.30
N LEU A 188 4.47 -23.59 4.24
CA LEU A 188 3.61 -23.32 5.40
C LEU A 188 2.44 -24.29 5.46
N SER A 189 2.00 -24.64 6.67
CA SER A 189 0.76 -25.37 6.88
C SER A 189 -0.47 -24.51 6.53
N SER A 190 -1.61 -25.15 6.25
CA SER A 190 -2.86 -24.42 5.93
C SER A 190 -3.27 -23.42 7.02
N LYS A 191 -3.03 -23.76 8.30
CA LYS A 191 -3.29 -22.88 9.44
C LYS A 191 -2.40 -21.64 9.37
N GLN A 192 -1.10 -21.78 9.19
CA GLN A 192 -0.15 -20.67 9.08
C GLN A 192 -0.43 -19.77 7.87
N ILE A 193 -0.83 -20.37 6.74
CA ILE A 193 -1.23 -19.63 5.53
C ILE A 193 -2.43 -18.74 5.85
N LYS A 194 -3.48 -19.30 6.47
CA LYS A 194 -4.69 -18.55 6.81
C LYS A 194 -4.39 -17.43 7.81
N GLU A 195 -3.64 -17.72 8.87
CA GLU A 195 -3.26 -16.72 9.89
C GLU A 195 -2.48 -15.55 9.25
N ARG A 196 -1.49 -15.84 8.41
CA ARG A 196 -0.70 -14.82 7.72
C ARG A 196 -1.53 -14.01 6.72
N ALA A 197 -2.41 -14.66 5.96
CA ALA A 197 -3.31 -13.97 5.04
C ALA A 197 -4.25 -13.02 5.79
N MET A 198 -4.87 -13.47 6.89
CA MET A 198 -5.75 -12.66 7.71
C MET A 198 -5.05 -11.45 8.35
N GLU A 199 -3.80 -11.63 8.81
CA GLU A 199 -2.97 -10.52 9.31
C GLU A 199 -2.81 -9.41 8.26
N LEU A 200 -2.45 -9.78 7.01
CA LEU A 200 -2.23 -8.81 5.94
C LEU A 200 -3.53 -8.19 5.43
N ILE A 201 -4.61 -8.97 5.33
CA ILE A 201 -5.95 -8.45 4.99
C ILE A 201 -6.39 -7.41 6.03
N LYS A 202 -6.14 -7.68 7.32
CA LYS A 202 -6.40 -6.72 8.39
C LYS A 202 -5.52 -5.47 8.25
N LYS A 203 -4.22 -5.63 7.94
CA LYS A 203 -3.29 -4.52 7.73
C LYS A 203 -3.75 -3.57 6.62
N VAL A 204 -4.30 -4.10 5.52
CA VAL A 204 -4.84 -3.28 4.42
C VAL A 204 -6.31 -2.84 4.62
N GLY A 205 -6.89 -3.08 5.82
CA GLY A 205 -8.22 -2.60 6.20
C GLY A 205 -9.39 -3.33 5.54
N LEU A 206 -9.21 -4.61 5.18
CA LEU A 206 -10.21 -5.41 4.47
C LEU A 206 -10.78 -6.58 5.30
N SER A 207 -10.71 -6.52 6.64
CA SER A 207 -11.19 -7.60 7.51
C SER A 207 -12.66 -7.99 7.26
N ASN A 208 -13.50 -7.03 6.86
CA ASN A 208 -14.92 -7.28 6.58
C ASN A 208 -15.18 -7.72 5.11
N ARG A 209 -14.12 -7.87 4.30
CA ARG A 209 -14.20 -8.25 2.89
C ARG A 209 -13.60 -9.62 2.59
N VAL A 210 -13.22 -10.37 3.61
CA VAL A 210 -12.46 -11.63 3.52
C VAL A 210 -13.08 -12.63 2.54
N ASN A 211 -14.40 -12.76 2.56
CA ASN A 211 -15.16 -13.69 1.72
C ASN A 211 -15.71 -13.06 0.41
N HIS A 212 -15.44 -11.78 0.14
CA HIS A 212 -15.89 -11.12 -1.09
C HIS A 212 -15.05 -11.53 -2.28
N PHE A 213 -15.68 -11.62 -3.44
CA PHE A 213 -15.01 -11.82 -4.73
C PHE A 213 -14.58 -10.49 -5.33
N PRO A 214 -13.60 -10.46 -6.27
CA PRO A 214 -13.09 -9.22 -6.86
C PRO A 214 -14.18 -8.31 -7.46
N ASN A 215 -15.18 -8.88 -8.10
CA ASN A 215 -16.32 -8.14 -8.70
C ASN A 215 -17.25 -7.47 -7.66
N GLN A 216 -17.11 -7.79 -6.37
CA GLN A 216 -17.85 -7.20 -5.27
C GLN A 216 -17.04 -6.09 -4.56
N LEU A 217 -15.84 -5.78 -5.03
CA LEU A 217 -14.91 -4.83 -4.44
C LEU A 217 -14.78 -3.58 -5.30
N SER A 218 -14.65 -2.42 -4.66
CA SER A 218 -14.21 -1.20 -5.35
C SER A 218 -12.78 -1.33 -5.87
N GLY A 219 -12.39 -0.52 -6.86
CA GLY A 219 -11.03 -0.52 -7.40
C GLY A 219 -9.96 -0.33 -6.31
N GLY A 220 -10.19 0.58 -5.37
CA GLY A 220 -9.29 0.79 -4.24
C GLY A 220 -9.22 -0.41 -3.28
N GLU A 221 -10.33 -1.13 -3.06
CA GLU A 221 -10.32 -2.37 -2.28
C GLU A 221 -9.57 -3.47 -3.03
N GLN A 222 -9.80 -3.64 -4.35
CA GLN A 222 -9.06 -4.58 -5.18
C GLN A 222 -7.55 -4.31 -5.15
N GLN A 223 -7.13 -3.04 -5.25
CA GLN A 223 -5.71 -2.67 -5.18
C GLN A 223 -5.10 -3.01 -3.80
N ARG A 224 -5.83 -2.81 -2.73
CA ARG A 224 -5.35 -3.21 -1.39
C ARG A 224 -5.25 -4.74 -1.24
N VAL A 225 -6.13 -5.52 -1.88
CA VAL A 225 -5.98 -6.99 -1.96
C VAL A 225 -4.71 -7.38 -2.71
N THR A 226 -4.39 -6.71 -3.84
CA THR A 226 -3.15 -6.99 -4.58
C THR A 226 -1.91 -6.71 -3.75
N ILE A 227 -1.91 -5.61 -2.97
CA ILE A 227 -0.82 -5.29 -2.06
C ILE A 227 -0.70 -6.35 -0.96
N ALA A 228 -1.80 -6.74 -0.32
CA ALA A 228 -1.77 -7.82 0.68
C ALA A 228 -1.22 -9.12 0.08
N ARG A 229 -1.68 -9.52 -1.11
CA ARG A 229 -1.19 -10.69 -1.85
C ARG A 229 0.31 -10.61 -2.16
N ALA A 230 0.79 -9.42 -2.53
CA ALA A 230 2.19 -9.19 -2.82
C ALA A 230 3.10 -9.38 -1.58
N LEU A 231 2.61 -9.06 -0.40
CA LEU A 231 3.38 -9.07 0.85
C LEU A 231 3.48 -10.42 1.56
N VAL A 232 2.67 -11.42 1.20
CA VAL A 232 2.54 -12.68 1.97
C VAL A 232 3.84 -13.46 2.10
N ASN A 233 4.69 -13.43 1.08
CA ASN A 233 5.98 -14.13 1.05
C ASN A 233 7.15 -13.30 1.59
N ASN A 234 6.90 -12.13 2.17
CA ASN A 234 7.90 -11.17 2.66
C ASN A 234 8.93 -10.78 1.58
N PRO A 235 8.51 -10.15 0.49
CA PRO A 235 9.44 -9.78 -0.58
C PRO A 235 10.41 -8.70 -0.13
N ASP A 236 11.63 -8.75 -0.64
CA ASP A 236 12.63 -7.68 -0.48
C ASP A 236 12.40 -6.52 -1.44
N ILE A 237 11.77 -6.81 -2.59
CA ILE A 237 11.53 -5.86 -3.69
C ILE A 237 10.04 -5.89 -4.05
N LEU A 238 9.43 -4.71 -4.13
CA LEU A 238 8.07 -4.51 -4.61
C LEU A 238 8.08 -3.69 -5.89
N LEU A 239 7.57 -4.27 -6.96
CA LEU A 239 7.44 -3.66 -8.28
C LEU A 239 6.01 -3.18 -8.49
N LEU A 240 5.85 -1.90 -8.83
CA LEU A 240 4.58 -1.21 -8.90
C LEU A 240 4.39 -0.67 -10.32
N ASP A 241 3.45 -1.22 -11.07
CA ASP A 241 3.10 -0.73 -12.40
C ASP A 241 1.81 0.08 -12.32
N GLU A 242 1.93 1.41 -12.36
CA GLU A 242 0.81 2.36 -12.28
C GLU A 242 -0.14 2.07 -11.08
N PRO A 243 0.35 1.97 -9.84
CA PRO A 243 -0.41 1.38 -8.71
C PRO A 243 -1.66 2.16 -8.30
N THR A 244 -1.85 3.38 -8.82
CA THR A 244 -2.99 4.27 -8.52
C THR A 244 -3.73 4.73 -9.77
N GLY A 245 -3.36 4.23 -10.96
CA GLY A 245 -3.87 4.73 -12.26
C GLY A 245 -5.39 4.62 -12.41
N ASP A 246 -5.99 3.56 -11.88
CA ASP A 246 -7.42 3.28 -11.99
C ASP A 246 -8.20 3.63 -10.69
N LEU A 247 -7.60 4.45 -9.81
CA LEU A 247 -8.19 4.79 -8.52
C LEU A 247 -8.66 6.24 -8.45
N ASP A 248 -9.75 6.46 -7.72
CA ASP A 248 -10.11 7.80 -7.29
C ASP A 248 -9.07 8.40 -6.34
N THR A 249 -9.05 9.72 -6.22
CA THR A 249 -8.04 10.45 -5.43
C THR A 249 -7.98 10.01 -3.95
N LYS A 250 -9.11 9.56 -3.36
CA LYS A 250 -9.12 9.10 -1.96
C LYS A 250 -8.41 7.76 -1.82
N ASN A 251 -8.74 6.80 -2.68
CA ASN A 251 -8.13 5.49 -2.67
C ASN A 251 -6.66 5.54 -3.12
N ALA A 252 -6.31 6.43 -4.06
CA ALA A 252 -4.93 6.69 -4.46
C ALA A 252 -4.08 7.17 -3.27
N ASP A 253 -4.57 8.15 -2.49
CA ASP A 253 -3.87 8.65 -1.29
C ASP A 253 -3.70 7.53 -0.23
N ILE A 254 -4.71 6.68 -0.01
CA ILE A 254 -4.63 5.54 0.92
C ILE A 254 -3.58 4.51 0.44
N VAL A 255 -3.58 4.17 -0.83
CA VAL A 255 -2.60 3.24 -1.40
C VAL A 255 -1.19 3.81 -1.29
N MET A 256 -0.98 5.09 -1.59
CA MET A 256 0.33 5.73 -1.48
C MET A 256 0.82 5.80 -0.03
N SER A 257 -0.04 6.09 0.96
CA SER A 257 0.35 6.08 2.38
C SER A 257 0.78 4.68 2.85
N LEU A 258 0.07 3.64 2.41
CA LEU A 258 0.43 2.25 2.69
C LEU A 258 1.80 1.88 2.06
N LEU A 259 2.05 2.27 0.80
CA LEU A 259 3.33 2.03 0.12
C LEU A 259 4.49 2.76 0.83
N LEU A 260 4.27 4.00 1.27
CA LEU A 260 5.26 4.74 2.05
C LEU A 260 5.59 4.07 3.38
N GLU A 261 4.59 3.54 4.09
CA GLU A 261 4.83 2.75 5.31
C GLU A 261 5.69 1.53 5.02
N LEU A 262 5.37 0.77 3.98
CA LEU A 262 6.13 -0.41 3.57
C LEU A 262 7.58 -0.09 3.21
N ASN A 263 7.83 1.05 2.57
CA ASN A 263 9.19 1.48 2.23
C ASN A 263 9.93 2.02 3.45
N LEU A 264 9.38 3.03 4.15
CA LEU A 264 10.10 3.79 5.18
C LEU A 264 10.20 3.05 6.53
N ILE A 265 9.18 2.26 6.88
CA ILE A 265 9.14 1.55 8.17
C ILE A 265 9.59 0.10 8.00
N ASN A 266 9.13 -0.59 6.94
CA ASN A 266 9.49 -1.99 6.74
C ASN A 266 10.75 -2.19 5.88
N GLY A 267 11.32 -1.13 5.29
CA GLY A 267 12.57 -1.17 4.53
C GLY A 267 12.48 -1.90 3.17
N ILE A 268 11.27 -2.08 2.62
CA ILE A 268 11.08 -2.76 1.33
C ILE A 268 11.60 -1.87 0.21
N THR A 269 12.45 -2.42 -0.66
CA THR A 269 12.90 -1.76 -1.88
C THR A 269 11.73 -1.62 -2.84
N MET A 270 11.49 -0.41 -3.39
CA MET A 270 10.35 -0.18 -4.28
C MET A 270 10.77 0.41 -5.62
N ILE A 271 10.17 -0.09 -6.69
CA ILE A 271 10.28 0.50 -8.02
C ILE A 271 8.87 0.75 -8.53
N MET A 272 8.52 2.01 -8.69
CA MET A 272 7.23 2.43 -9.19
C MET A 272 7.36 2.99 -10.61
N VAL A 273 6.62 2.44 -11.53
CA VAL A 273 6.40 3.02 -12.86
C VAL A 273 5.15 3.88 -12.78
N THR A 274 5.23 5.12 -13.25
CA THR A 274 4.07 6.01 -13.35
C THR A 274 4.27 7.06 -14.43
N HIS A 275 3.17 7.56 -14.99
CA HIS A 275 3.14 8.77 -15.80
C HIS A 275 2.55 9.97 -15.03
N ASP A 276 2.06 9.75 -13.81
CA ASP A 276 1.50 10.80 -12.97
C ASP A 276 2.62 11.65 -12.35
N VAL A 277 2.61 12.94 -12.71
CA VAL A 277 3.56 13.94 -12.20
C VAL A 277 3.46 14.12 -10.69
N ALA A 278 2.25 13.96 -10.11
CA ALA A 278 2.04 14.13 -8.68
C ALA A 278 2.75 13.05 -7.85
N LEU A 279 2.99 11.88 -8.43
CA LEU A 279 3.60 10.74 -7.74
C LEU A 279 5.12 10.69 -7.83
N LYS A 280 5.73 11.43 -8.75
CA LYS A 280 7.18 11.29 -9.03
C LYS A 280 8.08 11.57 -7.82
N ASN A 281 7.70 12.49 -6.95
CA ASN A 281 8.53 12.95 -5.83
C ASN A 281 8.36 12.10 -4.54
N PHE A 282 7.56 11.04 -4.56
CA PHE A 282 7.49 10.10 -3.44
C PHE A 282 8.75 9.23 -3.33
N GLY A 283 9.40 8.94 -4.48
CA GLY A 283 10.68 8.23 -4.51
C GLY A 283 11.86 9.08 -4.05
N GLN A 284 12.97 8.43 -3.71
CA GLN A 284 14.27 9.08 -3.46
C GLN A 284 14.98 9.44 -4.77
N LYS A 285 14.67 8.70 -5.84
CA LYS A 285 15.27 8.88 -7.16
C LYS A 285 14.20 8.77 -8.24
N ILE A 286 14.31 9.62 -9.25
CA ILE A 286 13.49 9.61 -10.45
C ILE A 286 14.37 9.25 -11.63
N VAL A 287 13.95 8.25 -12.41
CA VAL A 287 14.56 7.87 -13.68
C VAL A 287 13.60 8.19 -14.81
N ARG A 288 14.01 9.06 -15.72
CA ARG A 288 13.21 9.39 -16.90
C ARG A 288 13.59 8.49 -18.06
N VAL A 289 12.62 7.71 -18.53
CA VAL A 289 12.78 6.77 -19.65
C VAL A 289 12.03 7.29 -20.87
N ILE A 290 12.72 7.38 -22.01
CA ILE A 290 12.18 7.78 -23.32
C ILE A 290 12.82 6.88 -24.38
N ASP A 291 12.01 6.32 -25.29
CA ASP A 291 12.44 5.49 -26.42
C ASP A 291 13.44 4.39 -26.05
N GLY A 292 13.18 3.73 -24.93
CA GLY A 292 13.99 2.62 -24.41
C GLY A 292 15.34 3.02 -23.82
N LYS A 293 15.56 4.32 -23.53
CA LYS A 293 16.81 4.83 -22.92
C LYS A 293 16.51 5.61 -21.64
N ILE A 294 17.45 5.57 -20.70
CA ILE A 294 17.46 6.50 -19.57
C ILE A 294 18.05 7.82 -20.05
N HIS A 295 17.24 8.88 -19.97
CA HIS A 295 17.66 10.23 -20.32
C HIS A 295 18.20 10.99 -19.12
N HIS A 296 17.56 10.84 -17.96
CA HIS A 296 17.95 11.54 -16.74
C HIS A 296 17.73 10.65 -15.52
N GLU A 297 18.67 10.72 -14.59
CA GLU A 297 18.51 10.25 -13.20
C GLU A 297 18.60 11.47 -12.29
N ILE A 298 17.58 11.68 -11.47
CA ILE A 298 17.45 12.82 -10.58
C ILE A 298 17.24 12.32 -9.17
N SER A 299 18.13 12.71 -8.25
CA SER A 299 17.90 12.50 -6.81
C SER A 299 16.86 13.52 -6.33
N VAL A 300 15.81 13.07 -5.69
CA VAL A 300 14.79 13.93 -5.09
C VAL A 300 15.33 14.47 -3.76
N PRO A 301 15.44 15.81 -3.61
CA PRO A 301 15.86 16.40 -2.35
C PRO A 301 14.93 15.95 -1.22
N LEU A 302 15.50 15.62 -0.06
CA LEU A 302 14.69 15.12 1.07
C LEU A 302 13.62 16.13 1.50
N LYS A 303 13.90 17.43 1.38
CA LYS A 303 12.93 18.52 1.63
C LYS A 303 11.70 18.39 0.74
N ASP A 304 11.90 18.17 -0.58
CA ASP A 304 10.81 18.07 -1.55
C ASP A 304 9.99 16.78 -1.32
N ARG A 305 10.68 15.69 -0.96
CA ARG A 305 10.03 14.43 -0.59
C ARG A 305 9.20 14.57 0.68
N LYS A 306 9.74 15.22 1.73
CA LYS A 306 9.02 15.53 2.96
C LYS A 306 7.76 16.35 2.70
N GLU A 307 7.86 17.38 1.87
CA GLU A 307 6.73 18.23 1.51
C GLU A 307 5.64 17.46 0.76
N CYS A 308 6.03 16.62 -0.21
CA CYS A 308 5.11 15.77 -0.96
C CYS A 308 4.35 14.80 -0.03
N ILE A 309 5.05 14.17 0.91
CA ILE A 309 4.46 13.26 1.91
C ILE A 309 3.55 14.02 2.88
N LYS A 310 3.94 15.23 3.31
CA LYS A 310 3.13 16.08 4.17
C LYS A 310 1.80 16.41 3.51
N GLN A 311 1.82 16.85 2.24
CA GLN A 311 0.61 17.15 1.47
C GLN A 311 -0.32 15.93 1.30
N LEU A 312 0.24 14.71 1.16
CA LEU A 312 -0.54 13.48 1.15
C LEU A 312 -1.33 13.31 2.46
N TYR A 313 -0.66 13.45 3.61
CA TYR A 313 -1.31 13.29 4.91
C TYR A 313 -2.32 14.42 5.21
N GLU A 314 -2.06 15.66 4.79
CA GLU A 314 -3.02 16.76 4.90
C GLU A 314 -4.29 16.49 4.08
N ARG A 315 -4.16 15.91 2.87
CA ARG A 315 -5.34 15.47 2.09
C ARG A 315 -6.12 14.36 2.77
N LEU A 316 -5.43 13.38 3.37
CA LEU A 316 -6.07 12.30 4.13
C LEU A 316 -6.81 12.84 5.36
N GLU A 317 -6.20 13.71 6.15
CA GLU A 317 -6.78 14.35 7.35
C GLU A 317 -8.01 15.21 6.98
N LYS A 318 -7.90 16.01 5.91
CA LYS A 318 -9.03 16.82 5.41
C LYS A 318 -10.23 15.96 5.00
N LYS A 319 -9.97 14.84 4.33
CA LYS A 319 -11.02 13.88 3.91
C LYS A 319 -11.70 13.20 5.10
N MET A 320 -11.04 13.14 6.26
CA MET A 320 -11.57 12.61 7.51
C MET A 320 -12.34 13.63 8.33
N GLY A 321 -12.32 14.92 7.95
CA GLY A 321 -12.91 16.00 8.73
C GLY A 321 -12.16 16.29 10.05
N ILE A 322 -10.90 15.84 10.16
CA ILE A 322 -10.02 16.14 11.29
C ILE A 322 -9.52 17.57 11.05
N ARG A 323 -10.11 18.54 11.76
CA ARG A 323 -9.58 19.91 11.79
C ARG A 323 -8.38 19.94 12.71
N GLU A 324 -7.27 20.54 12.24
CA GLU A 324 -6.17 20.91 13.12
C GLU A 324 -6.74 21.78 14.26
N GLY A 325 -6.50 21.33 15.50
CA GLY A 325 -6.85 22.10 16.67
C GLY A 325 -6.02 23.39 16.63
N THR A 326 -6.64 24.50 16.31
CA THR A 326 -6.11 25.83 16.58
C THR A 326 -5.71 25.87 18.04
N GLN A 327 -4.43 26.04 18.32
CA GLN A 327 -3.93 26.38 19.65
C GLN A 327 -4.71 27.59 20.15
N SER A 328 -5.55 27.37 21.13
CA SER A 328 -6.22 28.41 21.87
C SER A 328 -5.22 29.10 22.80
N SER A 329 -4.65 30.18 22.35
CA SER A 329 -4.16 31.24 23.22
C SER A 329 -5.17 32.39 23.12
N ASN A 330 -6.09 32.45 24.04
CA ASN A 330 -6.61 33.67 24.66
C ASN A 330 -7.85 33.32 25.49
N LEU A 331 -7.62 32.99 26.75
CA LEU A 331 -8.60 33.15 27.81
C LEU A 331 -8.39 34.54 28.40
N SER A 332 -9.28 35.45 28.15
CA SER A 332 -9.66 36.49 29.13
C SER A 332 -10.95 37.17 28.73
N GLN A 333 -11.95 37.01 29.60
CA GLN A 333 -12.99 37.96 30.01
C GLN A 333 -14.04 38.42 28.97
N ASN A 334 -15.28 38.05 29.09
CA ASN A 334 -16.38 38.73 29.79
C ASN A 334 -17.77 38.29 29.32
N SER A 335 -18.60 38.06 30.33
CA SER A 335 -20.03 38.40 30.48
C SER A 335 -21.07 37.84 29.50
N GLU A 336 -21.93 37.05 30.08
CA GLU A 336 -23.39 37.03 30.04
C GLU A 336 -24.08 37.65 28.80
N GLU A 337 -24.76 36.75 28.03
CA GLU A 337 -26.16 37.00 27.67
C GLU A 337 -26.82 35.70 27.17
N LYS A 338 -28.02 35.52 27.65
CA LYS A 338 -28.96 34.43 27.35
C LYS A 338 -29.41 34.53 25.87
N ASP A 339 -29.64 33.43 25.17
CA ASP A 339 -31.00 33.02 24.86
C ASP A 339 -31.10 31.76 23.99
N GLU A 340 -32.21 31.12 24.12
CA GLU A 340 -32.78 29.95 23.53
C GLU A 340 -32.56 29.79 22.00
N ASN A 341 -31.83 28.77 21.61
CA ASN A 341 -32.07 27.96 20.40
C ASN A 341 -31.09 26.74 20.30
N LYS A 342 -31.21 25.84 21.25
CA LYS A 342 -30.36 24.64 21.32
C LYS A 342 -31.20 23.36 21.22
N LYS A 343 -31.68 23.00 20.03
CA LYS A 343 -32.28 21.65 19.83
C LYS A 343 -31.81 20.88 18.59
N SER A 344 -30.84 21.35 17.82
CA SER A 344 -30.39 20.62 16.63
C SER A 344 -28.88 20.31 16.52
N LYS A 345 -28.10 20.53 17.61
CA LYS A 345 -26.63 20.30 17.59
C LYS A 345 -26.11 19.20 18.52
N THR A 346 -27.00 18.42 19.17
CA THR A 346 -26.59 17.49 20.24
C THR A 346 -26.33 16.06 19.75
N VAL A 347 -26.58 15.72 18.49
CA VAL A 347 -26.42 14.34 17.98
C VAL A 347 -24.98 14.02 17.53
N TYR A 348 -24.14 15.02 17.22
CA TYR A 348 -22.78 14.77 16.74
C TYR A 348 -21.67 14.79 17.81
N ARG A 349 -21.99 15.06 19.08
CA ARG A 349 -20.99 15.15 20.17
C ARG A 349 -20.71 13.84 20.91
N LYS A 350 -21.45 12.78 20.67
CA LYS A 350 -21.33 11.51 21.43
C LYS A 350 -20.46 10.42 20.76
N ILE A 351 -19.92 10.65 19.59
CA ILE A 351 -19.00 9.68 18.92
C ILE A 351 -17.52 10.01 19.15
N GLY A 352 -17.19 11.18 19.73
CA GLY A 352 -15.82 11.67 19.95
C GLY A 352 -15.21 11.42 21.34
N ASP A 353 -15.98 10.98 22.34
CA ASP A 353 -15.52 10.84 23.73
C ASP A 353 -15.29 9.38 24.18
N TYR A 354 -14.72 8.53 23.32
CA TYR A 354 -14.02 7.36 23.84
C TYR A 354 -12.63 7.78 24.30
N PRO A 355 -12.33 7.67 25.60
CA PRO A 355 -11.09 8.25 26.13
C PRO A 355 -9.87 7.44 25.64
N ILE A 356 -9.20 7.97 24.63
CA ILE A 356 -7.89 7.51 24.15
C ILE A 356 -6.90 7.35 25.32
N LYS A 357 -7.01 8.14 26.38
CA LYS A 357 -6.23 8.00 27.62
C LYS A 357 -6.35 6.62 28.27
N LYS A 358 -7.54 6.03 28.32
CA LYS A 358 -7.78 4.70 28.96
C LYS A 358 -7.16 3.56 28.14
N PHE A 359 -7.07 3.71 26.82
CA PHE A 359 -6.45 2.71 25.96
C PHE A 359 -4.93 2.76 26.04
N ILE A 360 -4.34 3.96 26.17
CA ILE A 360 -2.90 4.16 26.34
C ILE A 360 -2.44 3.69 27.72
N GLU A 361 -3.20 3.95 28.78
CA GLU A 361 -2.90 3.44 30.12
C GLU A 361 -3.02 1.92 30.23
N LYS A 362 -4.00 1.30 29.60
CA LYS A 362 -4.13 -0.16 29.58
C LYS A 362 -2.95 -0.84 28.87
N ARG A 363 -2.42 -0.28 27.80
CA ARG A 363 -1.22 -0.81 27.13
C ARG A 363 0.07 -0.55 27.87
N LYS A 364 0.20 0.55 28.63
CA LYS A 364 1.37 0.75 29.51
C LYS A 364 1.44 -0.32 30.59
N ASN A 365 0.32 -0.61 31.23
CA ASN A 365 0.27 -1.64 32.29
C ASN A 365 0.51 -3.07 31.74
N GLU A 366 0.13 -3.36 30.49
CA GLU A 366 0.43 -4.66 29.84
C GLU A 366 1.93 -4.81 29.48
N ILE A 367 2.62 -3.72 29.20
CA ILE A 367 4.08 -3.72 28.89
C ILE A 367 4.90 -3.80 30.18
N GLU A 368 4.46 -3.18 31.26
CA GLU A 368 5.13 -3.23 32.57
C GLU A 368 4.93 -4.57 33.32
N SER A 369 3.98 -5.41 32.89
CA SER A 369 3.76 -6.76 33.45
C SER A 369 4.56 -7.87 32.75
N ILE A 370 5.36 -7.56 31.73
CA ILE A 370 6.18 -8.50 30.94
C ILE A 370 7.69 -8.31 31.20
N ASN A 371 8.06 -7.33 31.99
CA ASN A 371 9.39 -7.16 32.58
C ASN A 371 9.32 -7.53 34.09
#